data_892abc942df502ec15983af606cfd36d
#
_entry.id   892abc942df502ec15983af606cfd36d
#
_cell.length_a   1.000
_cell.length_b   1.000
_cell.length_c   1.000
_cell.angle_alpha   90.00
_cell.angle_beta   90.00
_cell.angle_gamma   90.00
#
_symmetry.space_group_name_H-M   'P 1'
#
loop_
_entity.id
_entity.type
_entity.pdbx_description
1 polymer ?
#
loop_
_entity_poly.entity_id
_entity_poly.type
_entity_poly.pdbx_seq_one_letter_code
_entity_poly.pdbx_strand_id
1 'polypeptide(L)'
;MTIRRLAHALALPLLLGLAACQTAFSKAQEADTIDAYEAFLVENPTTPYRIQAESRIELLLLEKARAEKTLPAYDAVIARFPKGALREKTLAERKDFLFAWADETDTTEAWQKFMDEYPSADKKQLVEAEKRQRMAGLRDTIEIGPIEMVEVNLAHQKDGPLNGWEFSAEIKNKGDKPVQHLMFKLHYLNAEGLSVDSDTWPVVAQALPGNMPMAEGFDAPIPPGGSRRFVYETGDMPPTWGKGAKLVPIDIKLIEG
;
A
#
# COMPACT_ATOMS: atom_id res chain seq x y z
N MET A 1 -73.10 32.49 -17.41
CA MET A 1 -72.66 32.18 -16.03
C MET A 1 -72.49 30.68 -15.92
N THR A 2 -71.29 30.10 -16.16
CA THR A 2 -70.92 28.70 -15.85
C THR A 2 -69.54 28.33 -16.42
N ILE A 3 -68.44 28.94 -15.95
CA ILE A 3 -67.08 28.43 -16.20
C ILE A 3 -66.25 28.67 -14.89
N ARG A 4 -66.55 27.89 -13.84
CA ARG A 4 -65.71 28.00 -12.60
C ARG A 4 -65.64 26.73 -11.75
N ARG A 5 -65.98 25.55 -12.26
CA ARG A 5 -65.97 24.32 -11.43
C ARG A 5 -65.13 23.14 -11.94
N LEU A 6 -64.25 23.31 -12.94
CA LEU A 6 -63.45 22.21 -13.51
C LEU A 6 -61.96 22.26 -13.12
N ALA A 7 -61.49 23.29 -12.42
CA ALA A 7 -60.03 23.43 -12.09
C ALA A 7 -59.61 22.74 -10.77
N HIS A 8 -60.53 22.25 -9.94
CA HIS A 8 -60.20 21.70 -8.60
C HIS A 8 -60.11 20.17 -8.56
N ALA A 9 -60.54 19.45 -9.59
CA ALA A 9 -60.55 17.98 -9.57
C ALA A 9 -59.24 17.32 -9.99
N LEU A 10 -58.33 18.05 -10.64
CA LEU A 10 -57.02 17.51 -11.10
C LEU A 10 -55.87 17.75 -10.13
N ALA A 11 -55.99 18.66 -9.15
CA ALA A 11 -54.91 18.98 -8.21
C ALA A 11 -54.83 17.99 -7.02
N LEU A 12 -55.94 17.34 -6.65
CA LEU A 12 -55.97 16.46 -5.47
C LEU A 12 -55.17 15.14 -5.63
N PRO A 13 -55.24 14.40 -6.76
CA PRO A 13 -54.46 13.18 -6.95
C PRO A 13 -52.96 13.45 -7.06
N LEU A 14 -52.55 14.62 -7.56
CA LEU A 14 -51.12 14.99 -7.65
C LEU A 14 -50.51 15.26 -6.27
N LEU A 15 -51.26 15.88 -5.36
CA LEU A 15 -50.81 16.14 -3.98
C LEU A 15 -50.70 14.85 -3.15
N LEU A 16 -51.64 13.90 -3.33
CA LEU A 16 -51.56 12.60 -2.65
C LEU A 16 -50.39 11.75 -3.12
N GLY A 17 -50.05 11.78 -4.42
CA GLY A 17 -48.89 11.09 -4.98
C GLY A 17 -47.55 11.63 -4.44
N LEU A 18 -47.44 12.95 -4.29
CA LEU A 18 -46.22 13.58 -3.74
C LEU A 18 -46.00 13.24 -2.25
N ALA A 19 -47.12 13.24 -1.44
CA ALA A 19 -47.04 12.89 -0.04
C ALA A 19 -46.64 11.42 0.18
N ALA A 20 -47.17 10.49 -0.61
CA ALA A 20 -46.83 9.08 -0.57
C ALA A 20 -45.36 8.85 -0.98
N CYS A 21 -44.88 9.52 -2.01
CA CYS A 21 -43.48 9.44 -2.47
C CYS A 21 -42.49 10.02 -1.43
N GLN A 22 -42.86 11.11 -0.75
CA GLN A 22 -42.06 11.67 0.34
C GLN A 22 -41.96 10.70 1.52
N THR A 23 -43.08 10.04 1.90
CA THR A 23 -43.04 9.03 2.98
C THR A 23 -42.20 7.81 2.60
N ALA A 24 -42.26 7.34 1.35
CA ALA A 24 -41.46 6.25 0.84
C ALA A 24 -39.95 6.62 0.85
N PHE A 25 -39.58 7.84 0.45
CA PHE A 25 -38.22 8.34 0.48
C PHE A 25 -37.72 8.45 1.92
N SER A 26 -38.51 8.96 2.86
CA SER A 26 -38.14 9.04 4.28
C SER A 26 -37.87 7.66 4.88
N LYS A 27 -38.64 6.63 4.52
CA LYS A 27 -38.35 5.26 4.94
C LYS A 27 -37.00 4.74 4.39
N ALA A 28 -36.67 5.05 3.13
CA ALA A 28 -35.38 4.69 2.56
C ALA A 28 -34.23 5.42 3.27
N GLN A 29 -34.43 6.70 3.68
CA GLN A 29 -33.48 7.48 4.46
C GLN A 29 -33.30 6.92 5.89
N GLU A 30 -34.37 6.46 6.55
CA GLU A 30 -34.30 5.83 7.87
C GLU A 30 -33.52 4.51 7.83
N ALA A 31 -33.71 3.70 6.78
CA ALA A 31 -32.96 2.46 6.58
C ALA A 31 -31.49 2.72 6.19
N ASP A 32 -31.25 3.77 5.43
CA ASP A 32 -29.96 4.25 4.93
C ASP A 32 -29.06 3.16 4.33
N THR A 33 -29.66 2.29 3.51
CA THR A 33 -28.97 1.21 2.80
C THR A 33 -29.11 1.34 1.29
N ILE A 34 -28.14 0.78 0.54
CA ILE A 34 -28.20 0.74 -0.93
C ILE A 34 -29.51 0.11 -1.39
N ASP A 35 -29.86 -1.06 -0.83
CA ASP A 35 -31.05 -1.82 -1.20
C ASP A 35 -32.34 -1.03 -0.97
N ALA A 36 -32.43 -0.28 0.14
CA ALA A 36 -33.60 0.53 0.46
C ALA A 36 -33.79 1.67 -0.55
N TYR A 37 -32.73 2.35 -0.95
CA TYR A 37 -32.79 3.40 -1.97
C TYR A 37 -33.06 2.82 -3.36
N GLU A 38 -32.52 1.65 -3.70
CA GLU A 38 -32.80 0.97 -4.96
C GLU A 38 -34.26 0.55 -5.06
N ALA A 39 -34.81 -0.07 -4.02
CA ALA A 39 -36.21 -0.43 -3.95
C ALA A 39 -37.10 0.82 -4.11
N PHE A 40 -36.77 1.91 -3.40
CA PHE A 40 -37.46 3.18 -3.55
C PHE A 40 -37.47 3.69 -5.00
N LEU A 41 -36.32 3.63 -5.70
CA LEU A 41 -36.19 4.09 -7.09
C LEU A 41 -36.94 3.20 -8.08
N VAL A 42 -37.03 1.88 -7.82
CA VAL A 42 -37.82 0.93 -8.64
C VAL A 42 -39.32 1.18 -8.48
N GLU A 43 -39.77 1.35 -7.23
CA GLU A 43 -41.18 1.59 -6.94
C GLU A 43 -41.67 2.99 -7.36
N ASN A 44 -40.76 3.97 -7.43
CA ASN A 44 -41.05 5.37 -7.73
C ASN A 44 -40.21 5.89 -8.91
N PRO A 45 -40.38 5.39 -10.14
CA PRO A 45 -39.49 5.67 -11.28
C PRO A 45 -39.47 7.16 -11.71
N THR A 46 -40.52 7.92 -11.39
CA THR A 46 -40.66 9.36 -11.74
C THR A 46 -40.52 10.29 -10.53
N THR A 47 -39.90 9.78 -9.42
CA THR A 47 -39.78 10.55 -8.17
C THR A 47 -38.94 11.81 -8.35
N PRO A 48 -39.30 12.95 -7.69
CA PRO A 48 -38.44 14.13 -7.62
C PRO A 48 -37.20 13.90 -6.75
N TYR A 49 -37.16 12.82 -5.93
CA TYR A 49 -36.06 12.47 -5.04
C TYR A 49 -34.99 11.59 -5.70
N ARG A 50 -35.09 11.31 -7.02
CA ARG A 50 -34.15 10.43 -7.75
C ARG A 50 -32.68 10.83 -7.53
N ILE A 51 -32.37 12.11 -7.77
CA ILE A 51 -30.99 12.61 -7.64
C ILE A 51 -30.45 12.42 -6.22
N GLN A 52 -31.28 12.66 -5.21
CA GLN A 52 -30.90 12.52 -3.81
C GLN A 52 -30.66 11.04 -3.44
N ALA A 53 -31.54 10.13 -3.89
CA ALA A 53 -31.39 8.70 -3.69
C ALA A 53 -30.13 8.16 -4.41
N GLU A 54 -29.93 8.51 -5.67
CA GLU A 54 -28.73 8.11 -6.45
C GLU A 54 -27.43 8.65 -5.83
N SER A 55 -27.41 9.90 -5.37
CA SER A 55 -26.25 10.49 -4.68
C SER A 55 -25.95 9.77 -3.36
N ARG A 56 -26.98 9.32 -2.61
CA ARG A 56 -26.75 8.56 -1.39
C ARG A 56 -26.24 7.15 -1.67
N ILE A 57 -26.76 6.48 -2.71
CA ILE A 57 -26.24 5.19 -3.19
C ILE A 57 -24.77 5.33 -3.59
N GLU A 58 -24.41 6.38 -4.35
CA GLU A 58 -23.03 6.63 -4.75
C GLU A 58 -22.10 6.76 -3.52
N LEU A 59 -22.54 7.51 -2.50
CA LEU A 59 -21.79 7.67 -1.26
C LEU A 59 -21.64 6.36 -0.49
N LEU A 60 -22.73 5.60 -0.30
CA LEU A 60 -22.72 4.31 0.39
C LEU A 60 -21.84 3.28 -0.32
N LEU A 61 -21.84 3.26 -1.66
CA LEU A 61 -20.93 2.40 -2.43
C LEU A 61 -19.48 2.80 -2.26
N LEU A 62 -19.17 4.11 -2.20
CA LEU A 62 -17.79 4.57 -1.93
C LEU A 62 -17.35 4.22 -0.51
N GLU A 63 -18.23 4.36 0.49
CA GLU A 63 -17.97 3.93 1.87
C GLU A 63 -17.69 2.42 1.93
N LYS A 64 -18.47 1.63 1.20
CA LYS A 64 -18.26 0.18 1.07
C LYS A 64 -16.91 -0.13 0.42
N ALA A 65 -16.53 0.56 -0.67
CA ALA A 65 -15.24 0.37 -1.34
C ALA A 65 -14.06 0.67 -0.41
N ARG A 66 -14.17 1.72 0.42
CA ARG A 66 -13.16 2.05 1.45
C ARG A 66 -13.01 0.96 2.53
N ALA A 67 -14.13 0.33 2.91
CA ALA A 67 -14.12 -0.76 3.88
C ALA A 67 -13.56 -2.05 3.29
N GLU A 68 -13.90 -2.38 2.05
CA GLU A 68 -13.41 -3.58 1.35
C GLU A 68 -11.94 -3.49 0.95
N LYS A 69 -11.43 -2.27 0.71
CA LYS A 69 -10.03 -2.02 0.30
C LYS A 69 -9.61 -2.88 -0.90
N THR A 70 -10.39 -2.84 -1.98
CA THR A 70 -10.09 -3.58 -3.21
C THR A 70 -10.31 -2.70 -4.44
N LEU A 71 -9.49 -2.87 -5.49
CA LEU A 71 -9.67 -2.17 -6.76
C LEU A 71 -11.05 -2.43 -7.38
N PRO A 72 -11.56 -3.69 -7.46
CA PRO A 72 -12.89 -3.95 -8.00
C PRO A 72 -14.01 -3.19 -7.30
N ALA A 73 -13.90 -2.94 -5.99
CA ALA A 73 -14.91 -2.18 -5.26
C ALA A 73 -14.95 -0.71 -5.72
N TYR A 74 -13.82 -0.06 -5.89
CA TYR A 74 -13.74 1.29 -6.47
C TYR A 74 -14.20 1.32 -7.93
N ASP A 75 -13.81 0.33 -8.73
CA ASP A 75 -14.22 0.21 -10.15
C ASP A 75 -15.73 0.09 -10.29
N ALA A 76 -16.40 -0.63 -9.39
CA ALA A 76 -17.86 -0.77 -9.36
C ALA A 76 -18.57 0.58 -9.13
N VAL A 77 -18.03 1.43 -8.23
CA VAL A 77 -18.58 2.79 -8.01
C VAL A 77 -18.45 3.64 -9.28
N ILE A 78 -17.26 3.64 -9.89
CA ILE A 78 -16.98 4.43 -11.10
C ILE A 78 -17.84 3.98 -12.28
N ALA A 79 -17.99 2.67 -12.47
CA ALA A 79 -18.79 2.09 -13.54
C ALA A 79 -20.28 2.41 -13.37
N ARG A 80 -20.79 2.34 -12.14
CA ARG A 80 -22.20 2.62 -11.84
C ARG A 80 -22.55 4.10 -11.95
N PHE A 81 -21.65 4.99 -11.54
CA PHE A 81 -21.85 6.44 -11.55
C PHE A 81 -20.81 7.16 -12.42
N PRO A 82 -20.81 6.94 -13.76
CA PRO A 82 -19.80 7.51 -14.65
C PRO A 82 -19.86 9.05 -14.75
N LYS A 83 -20.95 9.66 -14.26
CA LYS A 83 -21.16 11.11 -14.16
C LYS A 83 -21.56 11.53 -12.74
N GLY A 84 -21.31 10.69 -11.75
CA GLY A 84 -21.64 10.93 -10.35
C GLY A 84 -20.88 12.10 -9.76
N ALA A 85 -21.43 12.70 -8.71
CA ALA A 85 -20.82 13.84 -8.03
C ALA A 85 -19.51 13.44 -7.30
N LEU A 86 -19.38 12.17 -6.92
CA LEU A 86 -18.19 11.64 -6.23
C LEU A 86 -17.17 10.98 -7.16
N ARG A 87 -17.43 10.96 -8.48
CA ARG A 87 -16.58 10.26 -9.44
C ARG A 87 -15.10 10.66 -9.36
N GLU A 88 -14.80 11.95 -9.38
CA GLU A 88 -13.42 12.45 -9.32
C GLU A 88 -12.74 12.09 -7.97
N LYS A 89 -13.50 12.16 -6.89
CA LYS A 89 -13.04 11.73 -5.56
C LYS A 89 -12.76 10.22 -5.54
N THR A 90 -13.66 9.41 -6.11
CA THR A 90 -13.49 7.95 -6.20
C THR A 90 -12.27 7.58 -7.02
N LEU A 91 -12.02 8.27 -8.16
CA LEU A 91 -10.82 8.08 -8.98
C LEU A 91 -9.54 8.43 -8.21
N ALA A 92 -9.54 9.53 -7.46
CA ALA A 92 -8.40 9.92 -6.64
C ALA A 92 -8.11 8.89 -5.54
N GLU A 93 -9.14 8.45 -4.81
CA GLU A 93 -8.99 7.44 -3.76
C GLU A 93 -8.55 6.07 -4.30
N ARG A 94 -9.07 5.68 -5.48
CA ARG A 94 -8.62 4.46 -6.17
C ARG A 94 -7.13 4.51 -6.54
N LYS A 95 -6.68 5.69 -7.04
CA LYS A 95 -5.26 5.92 -7.37
C LYS A 95 -4.39 5.77 -6.12
N ASP A 96 -4.79 6.46 -5.03
CA ASP A 96 -4.03 6.42 -3.78
C ASP A 96 -4.02 5.02 -3.16
N PHE A 97 -5.13 4.29 -3.29
CA PHE A 97 -5.21 2.88 -2.90
C PHE A 97 -4.25 2.01 -3.73
N LEU A 98 -4.22 2.17 -5.07
CA LEU A 98 -3.32 1.37 -5.93
C LEU A 98 -1.85 1.68 -5.63
N PHE A 99 -1.51 2.95 -5.35
CA PHE A 99 -0.15 3.33 -4.95
C PHE A 99 0.24 2.66 -3.62
N ALA A 100 -0.62 2.72 -2.61
CA ALA A 100 -0.38 2.09 -1.31
C ALA A 100 -0.28 0.55 -1.42
N TRP A 101 -1.12 -0.07 -2.25
CA TRP A 101 -1.04 -1.50 -2.54
C TRP A 101 0.28 -1.87 -3.23
N ALA A 102 0.76 -1.05 -4.18
CA ALA A 102 2.04 -1.27 -4.83
C ALA A 102 3.20 -1.13 -3.83
N ASP A 103 3.12 -0.18 -2.89
CA ASP A 103 4.13 0.01 -1.83
C ASP A 103 4.15 -1.16 -0.83
N GLU A 104 2.99 -1.71 -0.48
CA GLU A 104 2.89 -2.89 0.41
C GLU A 104 3.35 -4.17 -0.29
N THR A 105 2.98 -4.34 -1.56
CA THR A 105 3.36 -5.51 -2.37
C THR A 105 4.84 -5.48 -2.73
N ASP A 106 5.36 -4.30 -3.04
CA ASP A 106 6.75 -3.94 -3.36
C ASP A 106 7.42 -4.87 -4.41
N THR A 107 6.67 -5.20 -5.46
CA THR A 107 7.17 -5.97 -6.63
C THR A 107 7.24 -5.10 -7.87
N THR A 108 8.06 -5.53 -8.85
CA THR A 108 8.19 -4.86 -10.16
C THR A 108 6.83 -4.74 -10.86
N GLU A 109 6.01 -5.80 -10.81
CA GLU A 109 4.71 -5.87 -11.45
C GLU A 109 3.69 -4.95 -10.77
N ALA A 110 3.73 -4.84 -9.43
CA ALA A 110 2.83 -3.95 -8.69
C ALA A 110 3.09 -2.49 -9.04
N TRP A 111 4.34 -2.06 -9.09
CA TRP A 111 4.73 -0.71 -9.49
C TRP A 111 4.45 -0.43 -10.96
N GLN A 112 4.70 -1.41 -11.86
CA GLN A 112 4.34 -1.29 -13.28
C GLN A 112 2.85 -1.07 -13.44
N LYS A 113 2.01 -1.85 -12.75
CA LYS A 113 0.55 -1.71 -12.77
C LYS A 113 0.11 -0.30 -12.37
N PHE A 114 0.70 0.28 -11.32
CA PHE A 114 0.40 1.66 -10.93
C PHE A 114 0.72 2.66 -12.04
N MET A 115 1.91 2.56 -12.64
CA MET A 115 2.36 3.48 -13.70
C MET A 115 1.53 3.34 -14.98
N ASP A 116 1.13 2.12 -15.34
CA ASP A 116 0.30 1.84 -16.52
C ASP A 116 -1.12 2.41 -16.37
N GLU A 117 -1.70 2.26 -15.18
CA GLU A 117 -3.07 2.76 -14.92
C GLU A 117 -3.11 4.28 -14.68
N TYR A 118 -2.02 4.87 -14.21
CA TYR A 118 -1.93 6.32 -13.90
C TYR A 118 -0.71 7.00 -14.53
N PRO A 119 -0.56 6.97 -15.87
CA PRO A 119 0.60 7.58 -16.56
C PRO A 119 0.65 9.11 -16.42
N SER A 120 -0.45 9.74 -16.02
CA SER A 120 -0.56 11.17 -15.73
C SER A 120 -0.65 11.51 -14.24
N ALA A 121 -0.25 10.59 -13.36
CA ALA A 121 -0.16 10.85 -11.93
C ALA A 121 0.83 11.99 -11.63
N ASP A 122 0.80 12.51 -10.41
CA ASP A 122 1.74 13.53 -9.96
C ASP A 122 3.19 13.09 -10.21
N LYS A 123 4.01 14.01 -10.70
CA LYS A 123 5.41 13.73 -11.07
C LYS A 123 6.20 13.10 -9.93
N LYS A 124 5.94 13.49 -8.67
CA LYS A 124 6.64 12.92 -7.52
C LYS A 124 6.22 11.46 -7.30
N GLN A 125 4.93 11.15 -7.48
CA GLN A 125 4.44 9.76 -7.39
C GLN A 125 5.04 8.87 -8.47
N LEU A 126 5.14 9.35 -9.72
CA LEU A 126 5.75 8.60 -10.82
C LEU A 126 7.25 8.36 -10.59
N VAL A 127 8.00 9.39 -10.20
CA VAL A 127 9.43 9.26 -9.87
C VAL A 127 9.66 8.27 -8.73
N GLU A 128 8.80 8.30 -7.69
CA GLU A 128 8.91 7.34 -6.59
C GLU A 128 8.53 5.92 -7.06
N ALA A 129 7.48 5.77 -7.87
CA ALA A 129 7.09 4.47 -8.43
C ALA A 129 8.20 3.85 -9.30
N GLU A 130 8.83 4.64 -10.19
CA GLU A 130 9.97 4.19 -11.00
C GLU A 130 11.16 3.76 -10.14
N LYS A 131 11.48 4.55 -9.11
CA LYS A 131 12.56 4.22 -8.16
C LYS A 131 12.27 2.92 -7.42
N ARG A 132 11.04 2.75 -6.90
CA ARG A 132 10.61 1.54 -6.19
C ARG A 132 10.60 0.32 -7.10
N GLN A 133 10.07 0.45 -8.32
CA GLN A 133 10.11 -0.61 -9.31
C GLN A 133 11.54 -1.09 -9.59
N ARG A 134 12.46 -0.14 -9.81
CA ARG A 134 13.88 -0.47 -10.02
C ARG A 134 14.48 -1.20 -8.81
N MET A 135 14.18 -0.74 -7.60
CA MET A 135 14.66 -1.40 -6.37
C MET A 135 14.08 -2.80 -6.20
N ALA A 136 12.80 -3.00 -6.49
CA ALA A 136 12.17 -4.33 -6.48
C ALA A 136 12.89 -5.28 -7.45
N GLY A 137 13.10 -4.88 -8.71
CA GLY A 137 13.84 -5.66 -9.68
C GLY A 137 15.29 -5.96 -9.29
N LEU A 138 15.97 -5.01 -8.64
CA LEU A 138 17.33 -5.25 -8.13
C LEU A 138 17.34 -6.23 -6.95
N ARG A 139 16.36 -6.19 -6.06
CA ARG A 139 16.24 -7.17 -4.95
C ARG A 139 16.14 -8.59 -5.45
N ASP A 140 15.45 -8.83 -6.55
CA ASP A 140 15.28 -10.15 -7.15
C ASP A 140 16.62 -10.73 -7.66
N THR A 141 17.61 -9.87 -7.86
CA THR A 141 18.97 -10.29 -8.24
C THR A 141 19.85 -10.65 -7.03
N ILE A 142 19.39 -10.41 -5.80
CA ILE A 142 20.12 -10.70 -4.57
C ILE A 142 19.50 -11.91 -3.89
N GLU A 143 20.24 -13.00 -3.86
CA GLU A 143 19.85 -14.19 -3.08
C GLU A 143 20.40 -14.06 -1.66
N ILE A 144 19.54 -14.29 -0.68
CA ILE A 144 19.88 -14.26 0.75
C ILE A 144 19.79 -15.70 1.27
N GLY A 145 20.90 -16.23 1.75
CA GLY A 145 20.94 -17.53 2.41
C GLY A 145 20.25 -17.51 3.78
N PRO A 146 20.18 -18.66 4.45
CA PRO A 146 19.68 -18.74 5.81
C PRO A 146 20.43 -17.79 6.74
N ILE A 147 19.67 -17.10 7.62
CA ILE A 147 20.28 -16.24 8.65
C ILE A 147 20.71 -17.13 9.81
N GLU A 148 22.02 -17.13 10.10
CA GLU A 148 22.58 -17.75 11.28
C GLU A 148 22.64 -16.72 12.41
N MET A 149 22.30 -17.13 13.61
CA MET A 149 22.29 -16.29 14.82
C MET A 149 23.08 -16.99 15.92
N VAL A 150 24.16 -16.37 16.37
CA VAL A 150 25.06 -16.95 17.36
C VAL A 150 25.31 -15.96 18.49
N GLU A 151 25.28 -16.43 19.74
CA GLU A 151 25.71 -15.61 20.88
C GLU A 151 27.21 -15.40 20.82
N VAL A 152 27.63 -14.14 20.93
CA VAL A 152 29.07 -13.76 20.84
C VAL A 152 29.50 -12.88 21.99
N ASN A 153 30.79 -12.88 22.27
CA ASN A 153 31.42 -11.96 23.23
C ASN A 153 31.84 -10.68 22.50
N LEU A 154 31.25 -9.55 22.92
CA LEU A 154 31.48 -8.23 22.33
C LEU A 154 32.57 -7.41 23.09
N ALA A 155 33.44 -8.04 23.88
CA ALA A 155 34.50 -7.36 24.66
C ALA A 155 35.44 -6.51 23.79
N HIS A 156 35.45 -6.69 22.48
CA HIS A 156 36.23 -5.86 21.54
C HIS A 156 35.55 -4.51 21.25
N GLN A 157 34.25 -4.35 21.56
CA GLN A 157 33.50 -3.10 21.45
C GLN A 157 33.69 -2.29 22.74
N LYS A 158 34.29 -1.09 22.62
CA LYS A 158 34.78 -0.29 23.76
C LYS A 158 33.74 0.08 24.82
N ASP A 159 32.47 0.26 24.45
CA ASP A 159 31.40 0.80 25.31
C ASP A 159 30.08 0.00 25.23
N GLY A 160 30.14 -1.25 24.75
CA GLY A 160 29.00 -2.12 24.57
C GLY A 160 28.84 -3.20 25.67
N PRO A 161 27.70 -3.91 25.69
CA PRO A 161 27.51 -5.08 26.53
C PRO A 161 28.55 -6.15 26.20
N LEU A 162 29.03 -6.91 27.23
CA LEU A 162 30.05 -7.94 27.03
C LEU A 162 29.55 -9.12 26.17
N ASN A 163 28.26 -9.36 26.13
CA ASN A 163 27.63 -10.43 25.35
C ASN A 163 26.59 -9.85 24.41
N GLY A 164 26.49 -10.41 23.23
CA GLY A 164 25.52 -10.03 22.21
C GLY A 164 25.30 -11.14 21.20
N TRP A 165 24.83 -10.74 20.04
CA TRP A 165 24.49 -11.65 18.96
C TRP A 165 25.20 -11.25 17.68
N GLU A 166 25.73 -12.24 16.96
CA GLU A 166 26.16 -12.15 15.58
C GLU A 166 25.00 -12.66 14.71
N PHE A 167 24.61 -11.84 13.73
CA PHE A 167 23.72 -12.21 12.64
C PHE A 167 24.55 -12.34 11.37
N SER A 168 24.51 -13.49 10.73
CA SER A 168 25.24 -13.70 9.49
C SER A 168 24.41 -14.45 8.46
N ALA A 169 24.67 -14.17 7.17
CA ALA A 169 24.05 -14.85 6.03
C ALA A 169 24.98 -14.79 4.81
N GLU A 170 24.92 -15.78 3.95
CA GLU A 170 25.55 -15.71 2.64
C GLU A 170 24.67 -14.88 1.70
N ILE A 171 25.24 -13.87 1.07
CA ILE A 171 24.58 -13.00 0.12
C ILE A 171 25.20 -13.24 -1.26
N LYS A 172 24.37 -13.65 -2.22
CA LYS A 172 24.82 -13.96 -3.59
C LYS A 172 24.23 -12.98 -4.60
N ASN A 173 25.08 -12.47 -5.46
CA ASN A 173 24.66 -11.70 -6.62
C ASN A 173 24.28 -12.65 -7.78
N LYS A 174 22.99 -12.76 -8.08
CA LYS A 174 22.44 -13.53 -9.21
C LYS A 174 22.26 -12.69 -10.47
N GLY A 175 22.48 -11.38 -10.37
CA GLY A 175 22.40 -10.45 -11.49
C GLY A 175 23.60 -10.58 -12.44
N ASP A 176 23.52 -9.87 -13.54
CA ASP A 176 24.51 -9.83 -14.61
C ASP A 176 25.57 -8.73 -14.45
N LYS A 177 25.39 -7.83 -13.48
CA LYS A 177 26.30 -6.72 -13.19
C LYS A 177 26.90 -6.82 -11.78
N PRO A 178 28.15 -6.34 -11.58
CA PRO A 178 28.73 -6.29 -10.23
C PRO A 178 27.96 -5.33 -9.30
N VAL A 179 27.73 -5.77 -8.07
CA VAL A 179 27.11 -4.95 -7.02
C VAL A 179 28.22 -4.20 -6.26
N GLN A 180 28.25 -2.86 -6.40
CA GLN A 180 29.25 -2.02 -5.72
C GLN A 180 28.77 -1.42 -4.40
N HIS A 181 27.45 -1.45 -4.15
CA HIS A 181 26.86 -1.03 -2.89
C HIS A 181 25.64 -1.89 -2.59
N LEU A 182 25.60 -2.42 -1.38
CA LEU A 182 24.46 -3.23 -0.91
C LEU A 182 24.30 -3.03 0.60
N MET A 183 23.16 -2.48 0.97
CA MET A 183 22.78 -2.25 2.36
C MET A 183 21.54 -3.04 2.70
N PHE A 184 21.54 -3.67 3.85
CA PHE A 184 20.40 -4.40 4.40
C PHE A 184 19.78 -3.67 5.58
N LYS A 185 18.47 -3.84 5.72
CA LYS A 185 17.74 -3.67 6.97
C LYS A 185 17.60 -5.05 7.61
N LEU A 186 18.16 -5.22 8.80
CA LEU A 186 17.98 -6.39 9.65
C LEU A 186 16.79 -6.13 10.57
N HIS A 187 15.69 -6.84 10.38
CA HIS A 187 14.52 -6.79 11.26
C HIS A 187 14.68 -7.84 12.36
N TYR A 188 14.43 -7.43 13.60
CA TYR A 188 14.26 -8.30 14.74
C TYR A 188 12.81 -8.71 14.87
N LEU A 189 12.53 -10.01 14.89
CA LEU A 189 11.17 -10.52 14.89
C LEU A 189 10.80 -11.03 16.30
N ASN A 190 9.55 -10.79 16.70
CA ASN A 190 8.97 -11.39 17.91
C ASN A 190 8.55 -12.86 17.64
N ALA A 191 7.96 -13.50 18.64
CA ALA A 191 7.51 -14.91 18.53
C ALA A 191 6.43 -15.13 17.46
N GLU A 192 5.67 -14.08 17.13
CA GLU A 192 4.62 -14.08 16.09
C GLU A 192 5.18 -13.76 14.68
N GLY A 193 6.50 -13.53 14.55
CA GLY A 193 7.13 -13.18 13.29
C GLY A 193 6.98 -11.71 12.86
N LEU A 194 6.50 -10.85 13.77
CA LEU A 194 6.36 -9.41 13.51
C LEU A 194 7.66 -8.67 13.86
N SER A 195 8.02 -7.68 13.02
CA SER A 195 9.18 -6.83 13.29
C SER A 195 8.92 -5.92 14.50
N VAL A 196 9.79 -5.99 15.50
CA VAL A 196 9.73 -5.18 16.73
C VAL A 196 10.78 -4.10 16.77
N ASP A 197 11.85 -4.25 15.99
CA ASP A 197 12.91 -3.25 15.79
C ASP A 197 13.74 -3.60 14.56
N SER A 198 14.68 -2.73 14.17
CA SER A 198 15.56 -2.99 13.02
C SER A 198 16.83 -2.15 13.03
N ASP A 199 17.93 -2.74 12.53
CA ASP A 199 19.17 -2.06 12.24
C ASP A 199 19.47 -2.04 10.73
N THR A 200 20.38 -1.17 10.32
CA THR A 200 20.85 -1.11 8.94
C THR A 200 22.35 -1.33 8.87
N TRP A 201 22.78 -2.26 8.00
CA TRP A 201 24.19 -2.57 7.84
C TRP A 201 24.55 -2.93 6.40
N PRO A 202 25.69 -2.45 5.88
CA PRO A 202 26.15 -2.78 4.54
C PRO A 202 26.82 -4.16 4.47
N VAL A 203 26.75 -4.76 3.28
CA VAL A 203 27.54 -5.95 2.89
C VAL A 203 28.72 -5.54 2.01
N VAL A 204 28.50 -4.53 1.17
CA VAL A 204 29.54 -3.88 0.40
C VAL A 204 29.24 -2.38 0.35
N ALA A 205 30.24 -1.56 0.69
CA ALA A 205 30.12 -0.11 0.68
C ALA A 205 31.49 0.54 0.59
N GLN A 206 31.54 1.78 0.11
CA GLN A 206 32.79 2.56 0.03
C GLN A 206 33.16 3.22 1.38
N ALA A 207 32.22 3.26 2.32
CA ALA A 207 32.45 3.74 3.68
C ALA A 207 31.43 3.09 4.63
N LEU A 208 31.82 2.87 5.88
CA LEU A 208 30.93 2.42 6.94
C LEU A 208 30.29 3.60 7.70
N PRO A 209 29.12 3.41 8.31
CA PRO A 209 28.50 4.41 9.17
C PRO A 209 29.47 4.89 10.26
N GLY A 210 29.45 6.18 10.59
CA GLY A 210 30.31 6.74 11.66
C GLY A 210 31.81 6.72 11.37
N ASN A 211 32.22 6.57 10.10
CA ASN A 211 33.62 6.44 9.70
C ASN A 211 34.36 5.29 10.41
N MET A 212 33.68 4.20 10.70
CA MET A 212 34.27 2.99 11.23
C MET A 212 35.32 2.42 10.26
N PRO A 213 36.42 1.82 10.78
CA PRO A 213 37.40 1.18 9.92
C PRO A 213 36.76 0.01 9.16
N MET A 214 37.05 -0.08 7.86
CA MET A 214 36.60 -1.19 7.01
C MET A 214 37.65 -2.31 7.03
N ALA A 215 37.18 -3.55 7.01
CA ALA A 215 38.04 -4.69 6.74
C ALA A 215 38.56 -4.65 5.29
N GLU A 216 39.73 -5.24 5.05
CA GLU A 216 40.31 -5.34 3.71
C GLU A 216 39.34 -6.02 2.74
N GLY A 217 39.11 -5.40 1.59
CA GLY A 217 38.20 -5.91 0.54
C GLY A 217 36.73 -5.72 0.81
N PHE A 218 36.34 -5.01 1.88
CA PHE A 218 34.94 -4.74 2.18
C PHE A 218 34.27 -3.88 1.08
N ASP A 219 35.01 -3.00 0.45
CA ASP A 219 34.59 -2.12 -0.64
C ASP A 219 34.63 -2.81 -2.02
N ALA A 220 35.24 -4.00 -2.13
CA ALA A 220 35.28 -4.71 -3.40
C ALA A 220 33.89 -5.12 -3.87
N PRO A 221 33.50 -4.87 -5.12
CA PRO A 221 32.18 -5.24 -5.64
C PRO A 221 31.94 -6.75 -5.59
N ILE A 222 30.67 -7.17 -5.43
CA ILE A 222 30.27 -8.58 -5.57
C ILE A 222 30.03 -8.85 -7.05
N PRO A 223 30.87 -9.65 -7.73
CA PRO A 223 30.73 -9.92 -9.15
C PRO A 223 29.47 -10.76 -9.45
N PRO A 224 29.00 -10.81 -10.72
CA PRO A 224 27.97 -11.74 -11.13
C PRO A 224 28.28 -13.18 -10.72
N GLY A 225 27.31 -13.86 -10.08
CA GLY A 225 27.47 -15.20 -9.53
C GLY A 225 28.32 -15.29 -8.27
N GLY A 226 28.99 -14.19 -7.86
CA GLY A 226 29.78 -14.13 -6.64
C GLY A 226 28.93 -14.01 -5.39
N SER A 227 29.52 -14.35 -4.24
CA SER A 227 28.86 -14.19 -2.95
C SER A 227 29.76 -13.49 -1.93
N ARG A 228 29.11 -12.98 -0.87
CA ARG A 228 29.75 -12.35 0.29
C ARG A 228 28.95 -12.66 1.55
N ARG A 229 29.63 -12.91 2.66
CA ARG A 229 28.99 -13.07 3.96
C ARG A 229 28.59 -11.69 4.52
N PHE A 230 27.33 -11.53 4.83
CA PHE A 230 26.82 -10.50 5.73
C PHE A 230 27.18 -10.88 7.15
N VAL A 231 27.70 -9.94 7.93
CA VAL A 231 27.97 -10.13 9.36
C VAL A 231 27.59 -8.84 10.08
N TYR A 232 26.78 -8.95 11.10
CA TYR A 232 26.40 -7.84 11.97
C TYR A 232 26.35 -8.29 13.42
N GLU A 233 27.06 -7.58 14.29
CA GLU A 233 27.12 -7.87 15.72
C GLU A 233 26.44 -6.75 16.50
N THR A 234 25.61 -7.10 17.48
CA THR A 234 24.94 -6.15 18.37
C THR A 234 24.67 -6.74 19.74
N GLY A 235 24.77 -5.88 20.77
CA GLY A 235 24.36 -6.20 22.14
C GLY A 235 22.98 -5.62 22.49
N ASP A 236 22.45 -4.73 21.65
CA ASP A 236 21.22 -3.98 21.88
C ASP A 236 20.02 -4.74 21.29
N MET A 237 19.59 -5.80 21.99
CA MET A 237 18.44 -6.58 21.53
C MET A 237 17.13 -6.03 22.09
N PRO A 238 16.08 -5.93 21.24
CA PRO A 238 14.76 -5.50 21.70
C PRO A 238 14.20 -6.44 22.78
N PRO A 239 13.58 -5.93 23.85
CA PRO A 239 13.07 -6.77 24.94
C PRO A 239 12.04 -7.82 24.50
N THR A 240 11.32 -7.56 23.39
CA THR A 240 10.29 -8.44 22.82
C THR A 240 10.82 -9.33 21.70
N TRP A 241 12.13 -9.39 21.49
CA TRP A 241 12.72 -10.22 20.44
C TRP A 241 12.49 -11.71 20.69
N GLY A 242 11.90 -12.38 19.70
CA GLY A 242 11.55 -13.81 19.75
C GLY A 242 12.62 -14.74 19.15
N LYS A 243 13.88 -14.27 19.02
CA LYS A 243 14.99 -14.97 18.35
C LYS A 243 14.70 -15.26 16.86
N GLY A 244 13.94 -14.36 16.19
CA GLY A 244 13.76 -14.37 14.75
C GLY A 244 14.42 -13.16 14.10
N ALA A 245 14.86 -13.31 12.85
CA ALA A 245 15.46 -12.23 12.06
C ALA A 245 15.04 -12.30 10.59
N LYS A 246 15.00 -11.13 9.92
CA LYS A 246 14.76 -11.01 8.48
C LYS A 246 15.68 -9.94 7.91
N LEU A 247 16.37 -10.26 6.81
CA LEU A 247 17.16 -9.32 6.04
C LEU A 247 16.36 -8.81 4.82
N VAL A 248 16.35 -7.50 4.62
CA VAL A 248 15.72 -6.86 3.47
C VAL A 248 16.72 -5.91 2.82
N PRO A 249 17.07 -6.07 1.53
CA PRO A 249 17.89 -5.12 0.81
C PRO A 249 17.17 -3.77 0.67
N ILE A 250 17.82 -2.68 1.08
CA ILE A 250 17.21 -1.33 1.08
C ILE A 250 17.92 -0.34 0.17
N ASP A 251 19.20 -0.59 -0.17
CA ASP A 251 19.96 0.22 -1.13
C ASP A 251 20.89 -0.71 -1.92
N ILE A 252 20.76 -0.68 -3.25
CA ILE A 252 21.55 -1.50 -4.18
C ILE A 252 22.05 -0.59 -5.30
N LYS A 253 23.38 -0.58 -5.53
CA LYS A 253 23.98 0.09 -6.68
C LYS A 253 24.85 -0.88 -7.46
N LEU A 254 24.66 -0.91 -8.77
CA LEU A 254 25.43 -1.70 -9.68
C LEU A 254 26.55 -0.85 -10.31
N ILE A 255 27.60 -1.51 -10.74
CA ILE A 255 28.57 -0.89 -11.66
C ILE A 255 27.93 -0.86 -13.03
N GLU A 256 27.71 0.33 -13.55
CA GLU A 256 27.29 0.49 -14.93
C GLU A 256 28.52 0.34 -15.83
N GLY A 257 28.42 -0.49 -16.85
CA GLY A 257 29.48 -0.74 -17.82
C GLY A 257 29.60 0.39 -18.85
#